data_55b4afb6adb1f477474d334e1aa419b3
#
_entry.id   55b4afb6adb1f477474d334e1aa419b3
#
_cell.length_a   1.000
_cell.length_b   1.000
_cell.length_c   1.000
_cell.angle_alpha   90.00
_cell.angle_beta   90.00
_cell.angle_gamma   90.00
#
_symmetry.space_group_name_H-M   'P 1'
#
loop_
_entity.id
_entity.type
_entity.pdbx_description
1 polymer ?
#
loop_
_entity_poly.entity_id
_entity_poly.type
_entity_poly.pdbx_seq_one_letter_code
_entity_poly.pdbx_strand_id
1 'polypeptide(L)'
;GLITGAADDDPSGIATYSQVGAAFGYGILWTAIVTFPLMIGIQIVSARIGRVTGDGIAANIRKHYSPWLLYGLIVLLLVANTINIAADIGAMGAALKLLIGGPAHWYAIAFGAASLILQVFVPFPRYSPILKALTLALFAYVGTVFVVRIPWGHVLYETFIPSMSFNVHYAIGVVAVFGTTISPYLFFWQASQEVEQQRAKKGEEPLTEAPQQARRSLRRIQIDTWVGMALSNMVAFFIMLTAAATLHMHGITDIQTSAQAAQALRPLAGEFAFLLFSAGIVGCGLLAVPVLAGSAAYAVAETFQWKIGLGRQLMKARGFYTILSVATLLGVALNFTPTDPIKALFW
;
A
#
# COMPACT_ATOMS: atom_id res chain seq x y z
N GLY A 1 2.74 7.02 10.13
CA GLY A 1 3.92 6.51 9.41
C GLY A 1 3.95 5.00 9.30
N LEU A 2 4.02 4.25 10.41
CA LEU A 2 4.13 2.78 10.33
C LEU A 2 2.97 2.09 9.59
N ILE A 3 1.73 2.47 9.86
CA ILE A 3 0.57 1.92 9.15
C ILE A 3 0.60 2.34 7.69
N THR A 4 0.93 3.59 7.39
CA THR A 4 1.02 4.12 6.03
C THR A 4 2.13 3.42 5.25
N GLY A 5 3.33 3.29 5.83
CA GLY A 5 4.43 2.59 5.20
C GLY A 5 4.15 1.11 4.96
N ALA A 6 3.56 0.43 5.94
CA ALA A 6 3.22 -0.98 5.78
C ALA A 6 2.05 -1.22 4.80
N ALA A 7 1.17 -0.24 4.60
CA ALA A 7 0.10 -0.32 3.61
C ALA A 7 0.60 -0.08 2.18
N ASP A 8 1.77 0.51 2.01
CA ASP A 8 2.44 0.70 0.73
C ASP A 8 2.93 -0.62 0.12
N ASP A 9 3.31 -1.57 0.99
CA ASP A 9 3.68 -2.92 0.60
C ASP A 9 2.44 -3.84 0.55
N ASP A 10 1.41 -3.42 -0.16
CA ASP A 10 0.21 -4.19 -0.37
C ASP A 10 0.46 -5.42 -1.30
N PRO A 11 -0.45 -6.40 -1.35
CA PRO A 11 -0.29 -7.56 -2.22
C PRO A 11 -0.09 -7.24 -3.69
N SER A 12 -0.62 -6.12 -4.19
CA SER A 12 -0.42 -5.65 -5.56
C SER A 12 0.99 -5.11 -5.78
N GLY A 13 1.53 -4.36 -4.81
CA GLY A 13 2.92 -3.93 -4.76
C GLY A 13 3.89 -5.11 -4.67
N ILE A 14 3.60 -6.09 -3.81
CA ILE A 14 4.39 -7.32 -3.70
C ILE A 14 4.44 -8.07 -5.05
N ALA A 15 3.33 -8.13 -5.79
CA ALA A 15 3.31 -8.72 -7.13
C ALA A 15 4.23 -7.96 -8.07
N THR A 16 4.14 -6.61 -8.10
CA THR A 16 4.97 -5.76 -8.94
C THR A 16 6.46 -5.90 -8.62
N TYR A 17 6.84 -5.84 -7.34
CA TYR A 17 8.24 -6.00 -6.92
C TYR A 17 8.80 -7.39 -7.27
N SER A 18 7.98 -8.43 -7.08
CA SER A 18 8.36 -9.79 -7.46
C SER A 18 8.51 -9.94 -8.97
N GLN A 19 7.62 -9.35 -9.75
CA GLN A 19 7.64 -9.36 -11.20
C GLN A 19 8.89 -8.68 -11.75
N VAL A 20 9.19 -7.46 -11.31
CA VAL A 20 10.37 -6.73 -11.82
C VAL A 20 11.68 -7.36 -11.34
N GLY A 21 11.74 -7.89 -10.12
CA GLY A 21 12.89 -8.65 -9.62
C GLY A 21 13.12 -9.93 -10.42
N ALA A 22 12.07 -10.67 -10.75
CA ALA A 22 12.13 -11.86 -11.60
C ALA A 22 12.51 -11.51 -13.05
N ALA A 23 11.97 -10.45 -13.63
CA ALA A 23 12.21 -10.07 -15.01
C ALA A 23 13.60 -9.48 -15.24
N PHE A 24 14.07 -8.60 -14.33
CA PHE A 24 15.28 -7.78 -14.56
C PHE A 24 16.44 -8.10 -13.60
N GLY A 25 16.25 -9.05 -12.69
CA GLY A 25 17.29 -9.44 -11.74
C GLY A 25 17.73 -8.28 -10.83
N TYR A 26 19.02 -8.21 -10.54
CA TYR A 26 19.56 -7.17 -9.65
C TYR A 26 19.59 -5.78 -10.29
N GLY A 27 19.54 -5.69 -11.63
CA GLY A 27 19.61 -4.41 -12.37
C GLY A 27 18.43 -3.46 -12.16
N ILE A 28 17.37 -3.86 -11.41
CA ILE A 28 16.24 -3.01 -11.05
C ILE A 28 16.33 -2.44 -9.62
N LEU A 29 17.22 -2.96 -8.77
CA LEU A 29 17.28 -2.64 -7.33
C LEU A 29 17.58 -1.17 -7.03
N TRP A 30 18.27 -0.45 -7.93
CA TRP A 30 18.53 0.98 -7.82
C TRP A 30 17.25 1.81 -7.68
N THR A 31 16.15 1.32 -8.23
CA THR A 31 14.86 2.02 -8.15
C THR A 31 14.44 2.28 -6.71
N ALA A 32 14.72 1.36 -5.78
CA ALA A 32 14.45 1.55 -4.37
C ALA A 32 15.21 2.73 -3.76
N ILE A 33 16.46 2.99 -4.20
CA ILE A 33 17.24 4.14 -3.71
C ILE A 33 16.63 5.46 -4.20
N VAL A 34 16.16 5.50 -5.46
CA VAL A 34 15.61 6.73 -6.04
C VAL A 34 14.18 7.00 -5.58
N THR A 35 13.35 5.95 -5.45
CA THR A 35 11.96 6.11 -4.98
C THR A 35 11.90 6.53 -3.51
N PHE A 36 12.85 6.14 -2.68
CA PHE A 36 12.85 6.42 -1.26
C PHE A 36 12.75 7.91 -0.89
N PRO A 37 13.64 8.81 -1.36
CA PRO A 37 13.53 10.23 -1.05
C PRO A 37 12.29 10.89 -1.65
N LEU A 38 11.83 10.43 -2.83
CA LEU A 38 10.64 10.95 -3.48
C LEU A 38 9.38 10.61 -2.66
N MET A 39 9.22 9.36 -2.28
CA MET A 39 8.14 8.84 -1.45
C MET A 39 8.08 9.59 -0.10
N ILE A 40 9.21 9.73 0.60
CA ILE A 40 9.28 10.49 1.87
C ILE A 40 8.87 11.95 1.65
N GLY A 41 9.39 12.59 0.60
CA GLY A 41 9.10 13.99 0.30
C GLY A 41 7.61 14.22 0.12
N ILE A 42 6.96 13.41 -0.72
CA ILE A 42 5.52 13.54 -1.00
C ILE A 42 4.68 13.22 0.24
N GLN A 43 5.02 12.18 1.00
CA GLN A 43 4.29 11.82 2.22
C GLN A 43 4.42 12.89 3.32
N ILE A 44 5.61 13.50 3.49
CA ILE A 44 5.79 14.62 4.42
C ILE A 44 4.95 15.82 4.00
N VAL A 45 4.92 16.16 2.71
CA VAL A 45 4.11 17.26 2.18
C VAL A 45 2.63 16.99 2.43
N SER A 46 2.15 15.77 2.13
CA SER A 46 0.76 15.37 2.35
C SER A 46 0.35 15.47 3.83
N ALA A 47 1.17 14.96 4.74
CA ALA A 47 0.95 15.07 6.17
C ALA A 47 0.95 16.54 6.66
N ARG A 48 1.86 17.36 6.11
CA ARG A 48 1.92 18.81 6.44
C ARG A 48 0.68 19.53 5.96
N ILE A 49 0.17 19.24 4.77
CA ILE A 49 -1.09 19.83 4.28
C ILE A 49 -2.19 19.58 5.29
N GLY A 50 -2.41 18.32 5.70
CA GLY A 50 -3.43 17.98 6.69
C GLY A 50 -3.23 18.70 8.03
N ARG A 51 -2.01 18.71 8.56
CA ARG A 51 -1.69 19.30 9.86
C ARG A 51 -1.75 20.84 9.87
N VAL A 52 -1.34 21.47 8.78
CA VAL A 52 -1.31 22.93 8.66
C VAL A 52 -2.71 23.50 8.47
N THR A 53 -3.49 22.91 7.55
CA THR A 53 -4.79 23.44 7.15
C THR A 53 -5.96 22.93 8.00
N GLY A 54 -5.78 21.80 8.70
CA GLY A 54 -6.88 21.09 9.37
C GLY A 54 -7.85 20.38 8.43
N ASP A 55 -7.50 20.30 7.13
CA ASP A 55 -8.28 19.71 6.06
C ASP A 55 -7.43 18.74 5.23
N GLY A 56 -8.04 17.67 4.71
CA GLY A 56 -7.37 16.73 3.84
C GLY A 56 -7.10 17.27 2.44
N ILE A 57 -6.45 16.46 1.61
CA ILE A 57 -6.01 16.88 0.26
C ILE A 57 -7.20 17.26 -0.62
N ALA A 58 -8.27 16.47 -0.66
CA ALA A 58 -9.43 16.75 -1.51
C ALA A 58 -10.11 18.07 -1.12
N ALA A 59 -10.23 18.35 0.19
CA ALA A 59 -10.79 19.60 0.68
C ALA A 59 -9.92 20.81 0.30
N ASN A 60 -8.59 20.67 0.34
CA ASN A 60 -7.65 21.72 -0.10
C ASN A 60 -7.71 21.93 -1.62
N ILE A 61 -7.75 20.87 -2.42
CA ILE A 61 -7.91 20.98 -3.88
C ILE A 61 -9.22 21.70 -4.20
N ARG A 62 -10.32 21.39 -3.52
CA ARG A 62 -11.60 22.06 -3.71
C ARG A 62 -11.56 23.57 -3.41
N LYS A 63 -10.76 23.98 -2.44
CA LYS A 63 -10.65 25.41 -2.07
C LYS A 63 -9.81 26.23 -3.07
N HIS A 64 -8.83 25.61 -3.71
CA HIS A 64 -7.80 26.33 -4.47
C HIS A 64 -7.76 26.02 -5.96
N TYR A 65 -8.45 24.98 -6.43
CA TYR A 65 -8.42 24.52 -7.81
C TYR A 65 -9.82 24.39 -8.41
N SER A 66 -9.88 24.16 -9.72
CA SER A 66 -11.17 24.04 -10.42
C SER A 66 -11.93 22.77 -10.02
N PRO A 67 -13.28 22.79 -10.02
CA PRO A 67 -14.09 21.60 -9.73
C PRO A 67 -13.82 20.43 -10.68
N TRP A 68 -13.56 20.70 -11.95
CA TRP A 68 -13.26 19.67 -12.95
C TRP A 68 -11.99 18.89 -12.62
N LEU A 69 -10.93 19.58 -12.16
CA LEU A 69 -9.71 18.95 -11.72
C LEU A 69 -9.98 18.08 -10.49
N LEU A 70 -10.71 18.60 -9.50
CA LEU A 70 -11.08 17.85 -8.31
C LEU A 70 -11.85 16.58 -8.66
N TYR A 71 -12.94 16.67 -9.40
CA TYR A 71 -13.76 15.50 -9.75
C TYR A 71 -12.98 14.49 -10.59
N GLY A 72 -12.16 14.95 -11.54
CA GLY A 72 -11.28 14.07 -12.32
C GLY A 72 -10.33 13.27 -11.45
N LEU A 73 -9.62 13.94 -10.53
CA LEU A 73 -8.70 13.27 -9.60
C LEU A 73 -9.40 12.29 -8.66
N ILE A 74 -10.58 12.67 -8.13
CA ILE A 74 -11.33 11.80 -7.21
C ILE A 74 -11.87 10.56 -7.92
N VAL A 75 -12.37 10.70 -9.15
CA VAL A 75 -12.84 9.54 -9.93
C VAL A 75 -11.68 8.60 -10.24
N LEU A 76 -10.53 9.13 -10.69
CA LEU A 76 -9.33 8.32 -10.93
C LEU A 76 -8.88 7.59 -9.66
N LEU A 77 -8.84 8.29 -8.51
CA LEU A 77 -8.48 7.69 -7.23
C LEU A 77 -9.45 6.57 -6.81
N LEU A 78 -10.77 6.79 -6.98
CA LEU A 78 -11.79 5.79 -6.66
C LEU A 78 -11.63 4.54 -7.51
N VAL A 79 -11.45 4.71 -8.82
CA VAL A 79 -11.26 3.58 -9.74
C VAL A 79 -9.99 2.82 -9.38
N ALA A 80 -8.86 3.51 -9.24
CA ALA A 80 -7.58 2.89 -8.87
C ALA A 80 -7.66 2.15 -7.53
N ASN A 81 -8.23 2.78 -6.49
CA ASN A 81 -8.36 2.13 -5.17
C ASN A 81 -9.29 0.92 -5.23
N THR A 82 -10.38 0.97 -6.00
CA THR A 82 -11.30 -0.17 -6.13
C THR A 82 -10.63 -1.36 -6.82
N ILE A 83 -9.86 -1.11 -7.87
CA ILE A 83 -9.09 -2.15 -8.56
C ILE A 83 -8.00 -2.72 -7.63
N ASN A 84 -7.32 -1.85 -6.87
CA ASN A 84 -6.31 -2.27 -5.89
C ASN A 84 -6.91 -3.14 -4.78
N ILE A 85 -8.05 -2.75 -4.22
CA ILE A 85 -8.79 -3.56 -3.24
C ILE A 85 -9.13 -4.94 -3.83
N ALA A 86 -9.54 -4.99 -5.10
CA ALA A 86 -9.83 -6.25 -5.77
C ALA A 86 -8.58 -7.12 -5.91
N ALA A 87 -7.44 -6.54 -6.33
CA ALA A 87 -6.18 -7.22 -6.45
C ALA A 87 -5.69 -7.78 -5.11
N ASP A 88 -5.77 -6.97 -4.05
CA ASP A 88 -5.34 -7.36 -2.71
C ASP A 88 -6.18 -8.50 -2.12
N ILE A 89 -7.51 -8.37 -2.21
CA ILE A 89 -8.45 -9.40 -1.73
C ILE A 89 -8.26 -10.71 -2.53
N GLY A 90 -8.09 -10.62 -3.84
CA GLY A 90 -7.82 -11.76 -4.70
C GLY A 90 -6.48 -12.44 -4.36
N ALA A 91 -5.43 -11.66 -4.15
CA ALA A 91 -4.12 -12.15 -3.76
C ALA A 91 -4.13 -12.83 -2.38
N MET A 92 -4.82 -12.26 -1.38
CA MET A 92 -5.02 -12.90 -0.07
C MET A 92 -5.74 -14.25 -0.22
N GLY A 93 -6.82 -14.29 -1.02
CA GLY A 93 -7.57 -15.53 -1.28
C GLY A 93 -6.70 -16.60 -1.96
N ALA A 94 -5.90 -16.20 -2.94
CA ALA A 94 -4.97 -17.08 -3.63
C ALA A 94 -3.83 -17.58 -2.71
N ALA A 95 -3.27 -16.70 -1.88
CA ALA A 95 -2.24 -17.08 -0.91
C ALA A 95 -2.78 -18.06 0.13
N LEU A 96 -3.98 -17.83 0.67
CA LEU A 96 -4.59 -18.75 1.63
C LEU A 96 -4.92 -20.11 0.98
N LYS A 97 -5.37 -20.12 -0.29
CA LYS A 97 -5.54 -21.36 -1.05
C LYS A 97 -4.23 -22.15 -1.16
N LEU A 98 -3.10 -21.50 -1.35
CA LEU A 98 -1.81 -22.17 -1.40
C LEU A 98 -1.42 -22.80 -0.05
N LEU A 99 -1.81 -22.19 1.07
CA LEU A 99 -1.47 -22.64 2.42
C LEU A 99 -2.33 -23.81 2.90
N ILE A 100 -3.65 -23.75 2.69
CA ILE A 100 -4.61 -24.69 3.28
C ILE A 100 -5.48 -25.43 2.24
N GLY A 101 -5.28 -25.14 0.94
CA GLY A 101 -6.15 -25.66 -0.12
C GLY A 101 -7.50 -24.93 -0.21
N GLY A 102 -8.45 -25.54 -0.93
CA GLY A 102 -9.80 -24.98 -1.08
C GLY A 102 -9.95 -23.89 -2.15
N PRO A 103 -11.13 -23.31 -2.32
CA PRO A 103 -11.44 -22.36 -3.38
C PRO A 103 -11.08 -20.90 -2.98
N ALA A 104 -10.15 -20.27 -3.71
CA ALA A 104 -9.64 -18.92 -3.43
C ALA A 104 -10.74 -17.84 -3.35
N HIS A 105 -11.79 -17.95 -4.18
CA HIS A 105 -12.87 -16.98 -4.22
C HIS A 105 -13.68 -16.92 -2.91
N TRP A 106 -13.86 -18.03 -2.19
CA TRP A 106 -14.51 -18.02 -0.88
C TRP A 106 -13.63 -17.33 0.18
N TYR A 107 -12.32 -17.52 0.11
CA TYR A 107 -11.38 -16.81 0.97
C TYR A 107 -11.38 -15.31 0.67
N ALA A 108 -11.45 -14.92 -0.62
CA ALA A 108 -11.57 -13.51 -1.00
C ALA A 108 -12.85 -12.88 -0.42
N ILE A 109 -14.01 -13.55 -0.48
CA ILE A 109 -15.25 -13.08 0.16
C ILE A 109 -15.04 -12.95 1.66
N ALA A 110 -14.46 -13.94 2.31
CA ALA A 110 -14.25 -13.95 3.76
C ALA A 110 -13.34 -12.79 4.20
N PHE A 111 -12.23 -12.53 3.48
CA PHE A 111 -11.34 -11.41 3.75
C PHE A 111 -12.02 -10.05 3.51
N GLY A 112 -12.75 -9.90 2.41
CA GLY A 112 -13.50 -8.67 2.12
C GLY A 112 -14.57 -8.40 3.18
N ALA A 113 -15.33 -9.41 3.56
CA ALA A 113 -16.34 -9.32 4.64
C ALA A 113 -15.72 -8.99 5.99
N ALA A 114 -14.63 -9.67 6.36
CA ALA A 114 -13.91 -9.42 7.60
C ALA A 114 -13.37 -7.99 7.66
N SER A 115 -12.75 -7.53 6.57
CA SER A 115 -12.24 -6.16 6.44
C SER A 115 -13.37 -5.13 6.57
N LEU A 116 -14.49 -5.36 5.89
CA LEU A 116 -15.65 -4.47 5.94
C LEU A 116 -16.27 -4.41 7.34
N ILE A 117 -16.49 -5.57 7.97
CA ILE A 117 -17.03 -5.65 9.33
C ILE A 117 -16.12 -4.92 10.31
N LEU A 118 -14.79 -5.13 10.20
CA LEU A 118 -13.82 -4.46 11.04
C LEU A 118 -13.91 -2.93 10.91
N GLN A 119 -13.93 -2.43 9.68
CA GLN A 119 -13.92 -0.99 9.40
C GLN A 119 -15.22 -0.29 9.78
N VAL A 120 -16.37 -0.94 9.59
CA VAL A 120 -17.70 -0.35 9.80
C VAL A 120 -18.14 -0.42 11.26
N PHE A 121 -17.88 -1.54 11.93
CA PHE A 121 -18.42 -1.82 13.27
C PHE A 121 -17.41 -1.64 14.40
N VAL A 122 -16.11 -1.66 14.10
CA VAL A 122 -15.07 -1.48 15.11
C VAL A 122 -14.44 -0.09 14.96
N PRO A 123 -14.49 0.79 15.97
CA PRO A 123 -13.85 2.11 15.91
C PRO A 123 -12.34 2.01 15.67
N PHE A 124 -11.80 2.88 14.80
CA PHE A 124 -10.39 2.88 14.42
C PHE A 124 -9.40 2.77 15.59
N PRO A 125 -9.57 3.48 16.72
CA PRO A 125 -8.65 3.34 17.85
C PRO A 125 -8.57 1.92 18.44
N ARG A 126 -9.59 1.09 18.24
CA ARG A 126 -9.61 -0.30 18.74
C ARG A 126 -8.93 -1.28 17.80
N TYR A 127 -9.04 -1.09 16.48
CA TYR A 127 -8.39 -1.99 15.53
C TYR A 127 -7.04 -1.49 15.03
N SER A 128 -6.71 -0.21 15.18
CA SER A 128 -5.40 0.35 14.85
C SER A 128 -4.22 -0.41 15.47
N PRO A 129 -4.27 -0.91 16.74
CA PRO A 129 -3.21 -1.76 17.27
C PRO A 129 -3.06 -3.09 16.51
N ILE A 130 -4.16 -3.66 16.00
CA ILE A 130 -4.14 -4.88 15.17
C ILE A 130 -3.42 -4.57 13.86
N LEU A 131 -3.75 -3.44 13.19
CA LEU A 131 -3.05 -3.02 11.98
C LEU A 131 -1.56 -2.83 12.24
N LYS A 132 -1.18 -2.20 13.37
CA LYS A 132 0.22 -2.08 13.77
C LYS A 132 0.90 -3.43 13.99
N ALA A 133 0.21 -4.40 14.58
CA ALA A 133 0.75 -5.74 14.73
C ALA A 133 0.90 -6.46 13.37
N LEU A 134 0.00 -6.23 12.43
CA LEU A 134 0.10 -6.76 11.07
C LEU A 134 1.30 -6.21 10.29
N THR A 135 1.87 -5.03 10.66
CA THR A 135 3.12 -4.56 10.08
C THR A 135 4.28 -5.53 10.30
N LEU A 136 4.19 -6.38 11.33
CA LEU A 136 5.18 -7.43 11.56
C LEU A 136 5.19 -8.48 10.45
N ALA A 137 4.09 -8.62 9.69
CA ALA A 137 4.04 -9.52 8.54
C ALA A 137 5.07 -9.13 7.45
N LEU A 138 5.43 -7.84 7.35
CA LEU A 138 6.47 -7.36 6.44
C LEU A 138 7.84 -7.98 6.72
N PHE A 139 8.14 -8.30 8.00
CA PHE A 139 9.40 -8.96 8.35
C PHE A 139 9.50 -10.39 7.81
N ALA A 140 8.38 -10.97 7.34
CA ALA A 140 8.43 -12.22 6.61
C ALA A 140 9.29 -12.10 5.34
N TYR A 141 9.19 -10.99 4.62
CA TYR A 141 10.00 -10.73 3.41
C TYR A 141 11.47 -10.49 3.74
N VAL A 142 11.74 -9.80 4.83
CA VAL A 142 13.11 -9.69 5.37
C VAL A 142 13.65 -11.08 5.74
N GLY A 143 12.81 -11.92 6.36
CA GLY A 143 13.16 -13.29 6.73
C GLY A 143 13.55 -14.19 5.53
N THR A 144 12.90 -14.01 4.36
CA THR A 144 13.24 -14.80 3.16
C THR A 144 14.67 -14.57 2.69
N VAL A 145 15.19 -13.35 2.85
CA VAL A 145 16.56 -12.97 2.46
C VAL A 145 17.62 -13.77 3.22
N PHE A 146 17.36 -14.14 4.48
CA PHE A 146 18.29 -14.94 5.29
C PHE A 146 18.29 -16.43 4.90
N VAL A 147 17.26 -16.89 4.20
CA VAL A 147 17.17 -18.29 3.73
C VAL A 147 17.82 -18.46 2.35
N VAL A 148 17.88 -17.40 1.56
CA VAL A 148 18.41 -17.38 0.19
C VAL A 148 19.90 -17.02 0.21
N ARG A 149 20.69 -17.69 -0.63
CA ARG A 149 22.10 -17.33 -0.84
C ARG A 149 22.21 -16.11 -1.73
N ILE A 150 22.65 -14.99 -1.17
CA ILE A 150 22.72 -13.72 -1.88
C ILE A 150 24.18 -13.31 -2.10
N PRO A 151 24.57 -13.00 -3.35
CA PRO A 151 25.90 -12.48 -3.66
C PRO A 151 25.98 -10.97 -3.35
N TRP A 152 26.10 -10.62 -2.09
CA TRP A 152 26.00 -9.22 -1.62
C TRP A 152 26.91 -8.24 -2.34
N GLY A 153 28.11 -8.66 -2.73
CA GLY A 153 29.04 -7.80 -3.49
C GLY A 153 28.46 -7.37 -4.83
N HIS A 154 27.84 -8.31 -5.55
CA HIS A 154 27.18 -8.04 -6.83
C HIS A 154 25.89 -7.24 -6.65
N VAL A 155 25.10 -7.55 -5.64
CA VAL A 155 23.87 -6.81 -5.28
C VAL A 155 24.18 -5.35 -5.00
N LEU A 156 25.18 -5.06 -4.16
CA LEU A 156 25.58 -3.68 -3.86
C LEU A 156 26.09 -2.97 -5.12
N TYR A 157 26.89 -3.64 -5.94
CA TYR A 157 27.38 -3.06 -7.19
C TYR A 157 26.22 -2.65 -8.09
N GLU A 158 25.30 -3.56 -8.42
CA GLU A 158 24.14 -3.29 -9.29
C GLU A 158 23.14 -2.28 -8.68
N THR A 159 23.08 -2.20 -7.36
CA THR A 159 22.20 -1.24 -6.68
C THR A 159 22.71 0.22 -6.81
N PHE A 160 24.03 0.42 -6.79
CA PHE A 160 24.62 1.77 -6.87
C PHE A 160 25.14 2.12 -8.28
N ILE A 161 25.49 1.11 -9.08
CA ILE A 161 25.99 1.26 -10.46
C ILE A 161 25.16 0.32 -11.34
N PRO A 162 23.87 0.69 -11.61
CA PRO A 162 22.95 -0.21 -12.27
C PRO A 162 23.30 -0.47 -13.73
N SER A 163 23.18 -1.71 -14.16
CA SER A 163 23.17 -2.11 -15.56
C SER A 163 21.81 -1.77 -16.18
N MET A 164 21.62 -0.53 -16.65
CA MET A 164 20.37 -0.07 -17.25
C MET A 164 20.17 -0.66 -18.65
N SER A 165 19.01 -1.25 -18.88
CA SER A 165 18.57 -1.71 -20.19
C SER A 165 17.61 -0.69 -20.81
N PHE A 166 18.00 -0.07 -21.94
CA PHE A 166 17.18 0.95 -22.62
C PHE A 166 16.15 0.30 -23.56
N ASN A 167 15.34 -0.60 -23.05
CA ASN A 167 14.22 -1.19 -23.79
C ASN A 167 12.87 -0.83 -23.14
N VAL A 168 11.80 -0.96 -23.92
CA VAL A 168 10.43 -0.62 -23.48
C VAL A 168 9.99 -1.44 -22.25
N HIS A 169 10.33 -2.74 -22.21
CA HIS A 169 9.97 -3.60 -21.07
C HIS A 169 10.63 -3.15 -19.78
N TYR A 170 11.92 -2.79 -19.81
CA TYR A 170 12.60 -2.27 -18.63
C TYR A 170 12.01 -0.93 -18.18
N ALA A 171 11.73 -0.02 -19.14
CA ALA A 171 11.11 1.26 -18.84
C ALA A 171 9.72 1.08 -18.17
N ILE A 172 8.89 0.17 -18.66
CA ILE A 172 7.60 -0.19 -18.04
C ILE A 172 7.83 -0.71 -16.62
N GLY A 173 8.81 -1.59 -16.41
CA GLY A 173 9.15 -2.10 -15.07
C GLY A 173 9.57 -1.00 -14.11
N VAL A 174 10.39 -0.05 -14.55
CA VAL A 174 10.77 1.12 -13.74
C VAL A 174 9.53 1.96 -13.39
N VAL A 175 8.68 2.27 -14.36
CA VAL A 175 7.43 3.02 -14.14
C VAL A 175 6.51 2.29 -13.18
N ALA A 176 6.40 0.96 -13.30
CA ALA A 176 5.60 0.14 -12.40
C ALA A 176 6.09 0.20 -10.95
N VAL A 177 7.42 0.12 -10.72
CA VAL A 177 8.00 0.31 -9.38
C VAL A 177 7.69 1.69 -8.83
N PHE A 178 7.89 2.76 -9.61
CA PHE A 178 7.58 4.11 -9.18
C PHE A 178 6.10 4.29 -8.87
N GLY A 179 5.22 3.74 -9.70
CA GLY A 179 3.77 3.84 -9.56
C GLY A 179 3.24 3.13 -8.30
N THR A 180 3.76 1.93 -7.99
CA THR A 180 3.36 1.19 -6.81
C THR A 180 3.96 1.75 -5.51
N THR A 181 5.21 2.27 -5.56
CA THR A 181 5.90 2.85 -4.39
C THR A 181 5.38 4.25 -4.05
N ILE A 182 4.98 5.06 -5.04
CA ILE A 182 4.51 6.43 -4.85
C ILE A 182 3.00 6.47 -5.08
N SER A 183 2.26 5.78 -4.24
CA SER A 183 0.82 5.54 -4.43
C SER A 183 -0.04 6.71 -3.95
N PRO A 184 -0.91 7.28 -4.82
CA PRO A 184 -1.75 8.43 -4.48
C PRO A 184 -2.68 8.21 -3.29
N TYR A 185 -3.20 6.99 -3.09
CA TYR A 185 -4.11 6.71 -1.98
C TYR A 185 -3.47 6.95 -0.61
N LEU A 186 -2.15 6.74 -0.49
CA LEU A 186 -1.40 7.01 0.74
C LEU A 186 -1.32 8.50 1.06
N PHE A 187 -1.30 9.37 0.04
CA PHE A 187 -1.25 10.82 0.22
C PHE A 187 -2.54 11.32 0.85
N PHE A 188 -3.68 10.90 0.30
CA PHE A 188 -5.01 11.23 0.84
C PHE A 188 -5.18 10.65 2.24
N TRP A 189 -4.80 9.38 2.44
CA TRP A 189 -4.82 8.73 3.75
C TRP A 189 -3.99 9.50 4.77
N GLN A 190 -2.73 9.81 4.45
CA GLN A 190 -1.79 10.46 5.38
C GLN A 190 -2.29 11.84 5.81
N ALA A 191 -2.76 12.66 4.87
CA ALA A 191 -3.29 13.98 5.17
C ALA A 191 -4.54 13.89 6.06
N SER A 192 -5.50 13.03 5.72
CA SER A 192 -6.74 12.88 6.49
C SER A 192 -6.49 12.26 7.87
N GLN A 193 -5.52 11.36 8.01
CA GLN A 193 -5.12 10.81 9.31
C GLN A 193 -4.48 11.87 10.23
N GLU A 194 -3.69 12.79 9.69
CA GLU A 194 -3.16 13.92 10.46
C GLU A 194 -4.28 14.82 10.97
N VAL A 195 -5.28 15.09 10.14
CA VAL A 195 -6.48 15.85 10.53
C VAL A 195 -7.27 15.14 11.63
N GLU A 196 -7.48 13.82 11.51
CA GLU A 196 -8.16 13.04 12.55
C GLU A 196 -7.40 13.01 13.88
N GLN A 197 -6.09 12.78 13.82
CA GLN A 197 -5.26 12.79 15.03
C GLN A 197 -5.28 14.15 15.72
N GLN A 198 -5.27 15.23 14.96
CA GLN A 198 -5.39 16.59 15.48
C GLN A 198 -6.74 16.78 16.19
N ARG A 199 -7.85 16.43 15.51
CA ARG A 199 -9.20 16.57 16.07
C ARG A 199 -9.47 15.66 17.27
N ALA A 200 -8.75 14.54 17.40
CA ALA A 200 -8.89 13.62 18.52
C ALA A 200 -8.18 14.11 19.80
N LYS A 201 -7.22 15.02 19.69
CA LYS A 201 -6.44 15.52 20.83
C LYS A 201 -6.94 16.89 21.27
N LYS A 202 -7.32 17.01 22.54
CA LYS A 202 -7.72 18.28 23.13
C LYS A 202 -6.57 19.29 23.07
N GLY A 203 -6.86 20.50 22.59
CA GLY A 203 -5.90 21.60 22.49
C GLY A 203 -4.95 21.55 21.30
N GLU A 204 -5.10 20.59 20.39
CA GLU A 204 -4.43 20.62 19.08
C GLU A 204 -5.35 21.29 18.03
N GLU A 205 -4.85 22.35 17.40
CA GLU A 205 -5.54 23.13 16.37
C GLU A 205 -4.70 23.13 15.07
N PRO A 206 -5.28 23.48 13.89
CA PRO A 206 -4.52 23.68 12.68
C PRO A 206 -3.35 24.64 12.90
N LEU A 207 -2.21 24.36 12.26
CA LEU A 207 -1.03 25.22 12.48
C LEU A 207 -1.21 26.65 11.96
N THR A 208 -2.20 26.89 11.10
CA THR A 208 -2.64 28.23 10.71
C THR A 208 -3.24 29.01 11.89
N GLU A 209 -3.86 28.33 12.85
CA GLU A 209 -4.49 28.91 14.05
C GLU A 209 -3.58 28.80 15.28
N ALA A 210 -2.72 27.77 15.34
CA ALA A 210 -1.80 27.51 16.45
C ALA A 210 -0.34 27.31 15.99
N PRO A 211 0.32 28.34 15.43
CA PRO A 211 1.68 28.23 14.87
C PRO A 211 2.73 27.83 15.90
N GLN A 212 2.51 28.10 17.20
CA GLN A 212 3.39 27.66 18.29
C GLN A 212 3.53 26.14 18.40
N GLN A 213 2.58 25.36 17.88
CA GLN A 213 2.64 23.89 17.85
C GLN A 213 3.49 23.35 16.68
N ALA A 214 3.91 24.21 15.75
CA ALA A 214 4.53 23.80 14.49
C ALA A 214 5.79 22.93 14.70
N ARG A 215 6.74 23.41 15.51
CA ARG A 215 8.03 22.74 15.74
C ARG A 215 7.85 21.27 16.19
N ARG A 216 6.96 21.06 17.16
CA ARG A 216 6.69 19.72 17.70
C ARG A 216 5.97 18.83 16.70
N SER A 217 4.91 19.36 16.06
CA SER A 217 4.06 18.62 15.15
C SER A 217 4.80 18.24 13.86
N LEU A 218 5.53 19.16 13.25
CA LEU A 218 6.28 18.92 12.02
C LEU A 218 7.46 17.95 12.23
N ARG A 219 8.14 18.06 13.39
CA ARG A 219 9.21 17.08 13.73
C ARG A 219 8.63 15.67 13.93
N ARG A 220 7.47 15.55 14.60
CA ARG A 220 6.79 14.26 14.75
C ARG A 220 6.42 13.67 13.40
N ILE A 221 5.77 14.45 12.51
CA ILE A 221 5.43 14.03 11.14
C ILE A 221 6.69 13.56 10.41
N GLN A 222 7.76 14.34 10.47
CA GLN A 222 8.99 14.00 9.79
C GLN A 222 9.56 12.66 10.26
N ILE A 223 9.72 12.44 11.56
CA ILE A 223 10.28 11.19 12.11
C ILE A 223 9.37 10.01 11.78
N ASP A 224 8.05 10.17 12.01
CA ASP A 224 7.08 9.11 11.78
C ASP A 224 7.02 8.68 10.30
N THR A 225 7.09 9.65 9.38
CA THR A 225 7.13 9.37 7.94
C THR A 225 8.45 8.71 7.52
N TRP A 226 9.60 9.23 8.00
CA TRP A 226 10.90 8.62 7.68
C TRP A 226 10.95 7.15 8.11
N VAL A 227 10.53 6.85 9.33
CA VAL A 227 10.54 5.47 9.86
C VAL A 227 9.60 4.57 9.07
N GLY A 228 8.37 5.02 8.81
CA GLY A 228 7.39 4.22 8.07
C GLY A 228 7.83 3.95 6.63
N MET A 229 8.26 4.98 5.92
CA MET A 229 8.68 4.85 4.52
C MET A 229 10.02 4.11 4.36
N ALA A 230 10.94 4.24 5.34
CA ALA A 230 12.17 3.45 5.35
C ALA A 230 11.89 1.95 5.50
N LEU A 231 10.94 1.60 6.38
CA LEU A 231 10.54 0.20 6.55
C LEU A 231 9.92 -0.36 5.27
N SER A 232 8.96 0.36 4.67
CA SER A 232 8.32 -0.03 3.42
C SER A 232 9.35 -0.21 2.29
N ASN A 233 10.15 0.82 2.02
CA ASN A 233 11.13 0.76 0.94
C ASN A 233 12.18 -0.35 1.13
N MET A 234 12.55 -0.65 2.39
CA MET A 234 13.42 -1.78 2.72
C MET A 234 12.74 -3.12 2.37
N VAL A 235 11.46 -3.26 2.66
CA VAL A 235 10.69 -4.47 2.33
C VAL A 235 10.56 -4.62 0.82
N ALA A 236 10.20 -3.55 0.08
CA ALA A 236 10.16 -3.54 -1.38
C ALA A 236 11.51 -3.99 -1.98
N PHE A 237 12.62 -3.44 -1.47
CA PHE A 237 13.97 -3.85 -1.87
C PHE A 237 14.21 -5.34 -1.64
N PHE A 238 13.82 -5.88 -0.47
CA PHE A 238 14.02 -7.30 -0.17
C PHE A 238 13.12 -8.23 -0.97
N ILE A 239 11.91 -7.81 -1.35
CA ILE A 239 11.05 -8.57 -2.25
C ILE A 239 11.69 -8.65 -3.65
N MET A 240 12.13 -7.51 -4.21
CA MET A 240 12.84 -7.48 -5.50
C MET A 240 14.11 -8.32 -5.45
N LEU A 241 14.90 -8.19 -4.39
CA LEU A 241 16.15 -8.93 -4.18
C LEU A 241 15.90 -10.45 -4.10
N THR A 242 14.88 -10.88 -3.34
CA THR A 242 14.52 -12.30 -3.23
C THR A 242 14.10 -12.85 -4.59
N ALA A 243 13.26 -12.13 -5.32
CA ALA A 243 12.83 -12.55 -6.67
C ALA A 243 14.01 -12.60 -7.65
N ALA A 244 14.92 -11.63 -7.59
CA ALA A 244 16.14 -11.62 -8.41
C ALA A 244 17.06 -12.80 -8.08
N ALA A 245 17.33 -13.03 -6.79
CA ALA A 245 18.26 -14.07 -6.34
C ALA A 245 17.71 -15.52 -6.52
N THR A 246 16.40 -15.68 -6.61
CA THR A 246 15.76 -16.99 -6.76
C THR A 246 15.17 -17.17 -8.15
N LEU A 247 14.14 -16.42 -8.50
CA LEU A 247 13.35 -16.63 -9.72
C LEU A 247 14.17 -16.30 -10.96
N HIS A 248 14.77 -15.11 -11.02
CA HIS A 248 15.58 -14.69 -12.18
C HIS A 248 16.76 -15.62 -12.43
N MET A 249 17.50 -15.98 -11.38
CA MET A 249 18.68 -16.85 -11.49
C MET A 249 18.35 -18.27 -11.97
N HIS A 250 17.08 -18.71 -11.84
CA HIS A 250 16.59 -19.99 -12.33
C HIS A 250 15.78 -19.87 -13.63
N GLY A 251 15.82 -18.71 -14.30
CA GLY A 251 15.14 -18.49 -15.58
C GLY A 251 13.63 -18.29 -15.48
N ILE A 252 13.08 -18.10 -14.28
CA ILE A 252 11.66 -17.78 -14.05
C ILE A 252 11.52 -16.27 -14.11
N THR A 253 11.19 -15.75 -15.29
CA THR A 253 11.13 -14.28 -15.53
C THR A 253 9.72 -13.75 -15.70
N ASP A 254 8.71 -14.61 -15.85
CA ASP A 254 7.31 -14.22 -16.01
C ASP A 254 6.50 -14.59 -14.75
N ILE A 255 6.37 -13.64 -13.85
CA ILE A 255 5.54 -13.71 -12.65
C ILE A 255 4.46 -12.63 -12.76
N GLN A 256 3.21 -13.01 -12.65
CA GLN A 256 2.08 -12.08 -12.81
C GLN A 256 1.33 -11.78 -11.50
N THR A 257 1.51 -12.61 -10.47
CA THR A 257 0.82 -12.44 -9.18
C THR A 257 1.75 -12.73 -8.00
N SER A 258 1.47 -12.13 -6.85
CA SER A 258 2.18 -12.41 -5.60
C SER A 258 2.05 -13.89 -5.17
N ALA A 259 0.91 -14.53 -5.45
CA ALA A 259 0.71 -15.95 -5.19
C ALA A 259 1.60 -16.84 -6.08
N GLN A 260 1.78 -16.48 -7.37
CA GLN A 260 2.73 -17.16 -8.25
C GLN A 260 4.16 -17.02 -7.76
N ALA A 261 4.55 -15.81 -7.29
CA ALA A 261 5.85 -15.58 -6.69
C ALA A 261 6.07 -16.50 -5.48
N ALA A 262 5.10 -16.57 -4.57
CA ALA A 262 5.15 -17.45 -3.40
C ALA A 262 5.31 -18.93 -3.81
N GLN A 263 4.53 -19.40 -4.77
CA GLN A 263 4.59 -20.79 -5.26
C GLN A 263 5.92 -21.10 -5.94
N ALA A 264 6.46 -20.19 -6.73
CA ALA A 264 7.74 -20.36 -7.40
C ALA A 264 8.94 -20.35 -6.44
N LEU A 265 8.82 -19.69 -5.29
CA LEU A 265 9.84 -19.71 -4.23
C LEU A 265 9.94 -21.07 -3.53
N ARG A 266 8.86 -21.83 -3.46
CA ARG A 266 8.79 -23.08 -2.70
C ARG A 266 9.90 -24.10 -3.07
N PRO A 267 10.15 -24.47 -4.33
CA PRO A 267 11.21 -25.40 -4.70
C PRO A 267 12.62 -24.80 -4.61
N LEU A 268 12.75 -23.46 -4.63
CA LEU A 268 14.03 -22.77 -4.72
C LEU A 268 14.57 -22.32 -3.36
N ALA A 269 13.68 -21.83 -2.49
CA ALA A 269 14.02 -21.28 -1.18
C ALA A 269 13.44 -22.10 0.00
N GLY A 270 12.70 -23.18 -0.32
CA GLY A 270 12.16 -24.12 0.66
C GLY A 270 10.78 -23.74 1.21
N GLU A 271 10.22 -24.67 1.97
CA GLU A 271 8.86 -24.56 2.53
C GLU A 271 8.71 -23.37 3.50
N PHE A 272 9.74 -23.07 4.27
CA PHE A 272 9.70 -21.97 5.22
C PHE A 272 9.60 -20.60 4.54
N ALA A 273 10.36 -20.37 3.47
CA ALA A 273 10.27 -19.13 2.70
C ALA A 273 8.89 -18.99 2.03
N PHE A 274 8.35 -20.08 1.50
CA PHE A 274 7.00 -20.13 0.94
C PHE A 274 5.93 -19.75 1.98
N LEU A 275 5.99 -20.32 3.18
CA LEU A 275 5.06 -20.02 4.28
C LEU A 275 5.15 -18.55 4.70
N LEU A 276 6.37 -18.05 4.89
CA LEU A 276 6.62 -16.65 5.26
C LEU A 276 6.07 -15.68 4.20
N PHE A 277 6.37 -15.95 2.93
CA PHE A 277 5.93 -15.09 1.82
C PHE A 277 4.41 -15.07 1.71
N SER A 278 3.77 -16.25 1.78
CA SER A 278 2.31 -16.37 1.71
C SER A 278 1.61 -15.72 2.91
N ALA A 279 2.14 -15.88 4.12
CA ALA A 279 1.63 -15.22 5.32
C ALA A 279 1.79 -13.69 5.24
N GLY A 280 2.90 -13.22 4.66
CA GLY A 280 3.14 -11.83 4.36
C GLY A 280 2.06 -11.24 3.46
N ILE A 281 1.70 -11.90 2.35
CA ILE A 281 0.64 -11.46 1.44
C ILE A 281 -0.69 -11.27 2.19
N VAL A 282 -1.07 -12.25 3.02
CA VAL A 282 -2.33 -12.17 3.79
C VAL A 282 -2.27 -11.03 4.81
N GLY A 283 -1.17 -10.91 5.55
CA GLY A 283 -1.00 -9.86 6.56
C GLY A 283 -0.99 -8.44 5.98
N CYS A 284 -0.27 -8.24 4.88
CA CYS A 284 -0.21 -6.96 4.18
C CYS A 284 -1.57 -6.58 3.59
N GLY A 285 -2.29 -7.53 2.98
CA GLY A 285 -3.62 -7.26 2.42
C GLY A 285 -4.65 -6.89 3.49
N LEU A 286 -4.64 -7.57 4.65
CA LEU A 286 -5.50 -7.21 5.78
C LEU A 286 -5.23 -5.79 6.31
N LEU A 287 -4.02 -5.29 6.14
CA LEU A 287 -3.64 -3.93 6.51
C LEU A 287 -3.98 -2.93 5.40
N ALA A 288 -3.70 -3.27 4.14
CA ALA A 288 -3.84 -2.35 3.01
C ALA A 288 -5.30 -2.08 2.62
N VAL A 289 -6.16 -3.10 2.60
CA VAL A 289 -7.58 -2.94 2.22
C VAL A 289 -8.30 -1.86 3.05
N PRO A 290 -8.17 -1.80 4.40
CA PRO A 290 -8.71 -0.69 5.18
C PRO A 290 -8.16 0.69 4.82
N VAL A 291 -6.89 0.78 4.46
CA VAL A 291 -6.24 2.05 4.10
C VAL A 291 -6.73 2.52 2.73
N LEU A 292 -6.83 1.63 1.75
CA LEU A 292 -7.37 1.90 0.41
C LEU A 292 -8.83 2.36 0.45
N ALA A 293 -9.68 1.59 1.14
CA ALA A 293 -11.10 1.91 1.28
C ALA A 293 -11.31 3.22 2.07
N GLY A 294 -10.52 3.41 3.14
CA GLY A 294 -10.53 4.63 3.94
C GLY A 294 -10.09 5.85 3.14
N SER A 295 -9.01 5.73 2.35
CA SER A 295 -8.52 6.79 1.46
C SER A 295 -9.60 7.23 0.45
N ALA A 296 -10.26 6.28 -0.19
CA ALA A 296 -11.37 6.54 -1.10
C ALA A 296 -12.52 7.28 -0.39
N ALA A 297 -12.90 6.83 0.81
CA ALA A 297 -13.95 7.44 1.60
C ALA A 297 -13.60 8.87 2.06
N TYR A 298 -12.36 9.13 2.47
CA TYR A 298 -11.89 10.48 2.81
C TYR A 298 -11.96 11.40 1.60
N ALA A 299 -11.41 10.98 0.47
CA ALA A 299 -11.35 11.80 -0.73
C ALA A 299 -12.75 12.22 -1.20
N VAL A 300 -13.71 11.31 -1.25
CA VAL A 300 -15.09 11.62 -1.64
C VAL A 300 -15.79 12.46 -0.59
N ALA A 301 -15.72 12.08 0.67
CA ALA A 301 -16.44 12.79 1.73
C ALA A 301 -15.93 14.23 1.92
N GLU A 302 -14.62 14.49 1.74
CA GLU A 302 -14.04 15.83 1.73
C GLU A 302 -14.51 16.65 0.53
N THR A 303 -14.62 16.01 -0.65
CA THR A 303 -15.13 16.64 -1.86
C THR A 303 -16.56 17.16 -1.67
N PHE A 304 -17.43 16.35 -1.07
CA PHE A 304 -18.83 16.69 -0.84
C PHE A 304 -19.12 17.33 0.53
N GLN A 305 -18.08 17.64 1.32
CA GLN A 305 -18.22 18.24 2.67
C GLN A 305 -19.03 17.38 3.66
N TRP A 306 -18.98 16.08 3.51
CA TRP A 306 -19.63 15.17 4.44
C TRP A 306 -18.85 15.07 5.74
N LYS A 307 -19.50 14.58 6.78
CA LYS A 307 -18.83 14.27 8.04
C LYS A 307 -17.87 13.08 7.83
N ILE A 308 -16.59 13.31 8.09
CA ILE A 308 -15.51 12.36 7.90
C ILE A 308 -15.01 11.81 9.22
N GLY A 309 -14.42 10.63 9.19
CA GLY A 309 -13.58 10.08 10.25
C GLY A 309 -13.86 8.63 10.61
N LEU A 310 -12.82 7.81 10.63
CA LEU A 310 -12.84 6.43 11.07
C LEU A 310 -13.07 6.30 12.60
N GLY A 311 -12.83 7.36 13.36
CA GLY A 311 -13.14 7.44 14.78
C GLY A 311 -14.62 7.74 15.08
N ARG A 312 -15.43 8.08 14.06
CA ARG A 312 -16.85 8.38 14.22
C ARG A 312 -17.70 7.12 14.08
N GLN A 313 -18.84 7.12 14.76
CA GLN A 313 -19.85 6.05 14.59
C GLN A 313 -20.49 6.13 13.18
N LEU A 314 -20.85 4.98 12.60
CA LEU A 314 -21.51 4.83 11.30
C LEU A 314 -22.66 5.85 11.11
N MET A 315 -23.55 5.95 12.09
CA MET A 315 -24.73 6.83 12.02
C MET A 315 -24.39 8.32 11.94
N LYS A 316 -23.20 8.72 12.39
CA LYS A 316 -22.74 10.12 12.36
C LYS A 316 -21.95 10.49 11.10
N ALA A 317 -21.51 9.49 10.32
CA ALA A 317 -20.72 9.67 9.09
C ALA A 317 -21.19 8.71 7.98
N ARG A 318 -22.51 8.63 7.74
CA ARG A 318 -23.12 7.67 6.81
C ARG A 318 -22.50 7.72 5.42
N GLY A 319 -22.36 8.89 4.82
CA GLY A 319 -21.78 9.03 3.48
C GLY A 319 -20.35 8.47 3.38
N PHE A 320 -19.51 8.76 4.38
CA PHE A 320 -18.15 8.24 4.47
C PHE A 320 -18.13 6.70 4.49
N TYR A 321 -18.92 6.09 5.38
CA TYR A 321 -18.99 4.63 5.48
C TYR A 321 -19.69 3.97 4.28
N THR A 322 -20.61 4.67 3.61
CA THR A 322 -21.19 4.18 2.34
C THR A 322 -20.12 4.04 1.27
N ILE A 323 -19.28 5.07 1.04
CA ILE A 323 -18.21 4.99 0.05
C ILE A 323 -17.21 3.88 0.40
N LEU A 324 -16.79 3.81 1.66
CA LEU A 324 -15.90 2.76 2.14
C LEU A 324 -16.46 1.35 1.86
N SER A 325 -17.75 1.15 2.16
CA SER A 325 -18.42 -0.13 1.93
C SER A 325 -18.57 -0.44 0.46
N VAL A 326 -18.98 0.55 -0.36
CA VAL A 326 -19.14 0.38 -1.82
C VAL A 326 -17.80 0.04 -2.47
N ALA A 327 -16.72 0.74 -2.14
CA ALA A 327 -15.39 0.46 -2.69
C ALA A 327 -14.94 -0.97 -2.35
N THR A 328 -15.11 -1.40 -1.09
CA THR A 328 -14.76 -2.76 -0.66
C THR A 328 -15.63 -3.82 -1.35
N LEU A 329 -16.94 -3.61 -1.43
CA LEU A 329 -17.86 -4.56 -2.08
C LEU A 329 -17.62 -4.66 -3.59
N LEU A 330 -17.35 -3.54 -4.27
CA LEU A 330 -16.96 -3.55 -5.68
C LEU A 330 -15.61 -4.25 -5.87
N GLY A 331 -14.64 -4.04 -4.97
CA GLY A 331 -13.39 -4.77 -4.99
C GLY A 331 -13.57 -6.29 -4.85
N VAL A 332 -14.47 -6.74 -3.94
CA VAL A 332 -14.84 -8.16 -3.86
C VAL A 332 -15.52 -8.63 -5.14
N ALA A 333 -16.47 -7.87 -5.66
CA ALA A 333 -17.24 -8.25 -6.86
C ALA A 333 -16.36 -8.39 -8.11
N LEU A 334 -15.34 -7.55 -8.27
CA LEU A 334 -14.39 -7.64 -9.39
C LEU A 334 -13.64 -8.97 -9.44
N ASN A 335 -13.44 -9.66 -8.32
CA ASN A 335 -12.84 -11.00 -8.29
C ASN A 335 -13.71 -12.10 -8.93
N PHE A 336 -14.98 -11.81 -9.23
CA PHE A 336 -15.90 -12.72 -9.94
C PHE A 336 -16.07 -12.37 -11.41
N THR A 337 -15.38 -11.33 -11.89
CA THR A 337 -15.37 -10.97 -13.31
C THR A 337 -14.23 -11.69 -14.04
N PRO A 338 -14.26 -11.81 -15.36
CA PRO A 338 -13.15 -12.38 -16.13
C PRO A 338 -11.93 -11.45 -16.19
N THR A 339 -12.05 -10.23 -15.68
CA THR A 339 -10.97 -9.25 -15.65
C THR A 339 -10.00 -9.57 -14.50
N ASP A 340 -8.73 -9.75 -14.83
CA ASP A 340 -7.68 -9.88 -13.82
C ASP A 340 -7.39 -8.50 -13.20
N PRO A 341 -7.65 -8.29 -11.89
CA PRO A 341 -7.45 -6.99 -11.27
C PRO A 341 -6.00 -6.51 -11.32
N ILE A 342 -5.02 -7.42 -11.25
CA ILE A 342 -3.59 -7.08 -11.34
C ILE A 342 -3.27 -6.57 -12.74
N LYS A 343 -3.77 -7.22 -13.79
CA LYS A 343 -3.61 -6.71 -15.16
C LYS A 343 -4.28 -5.37 -15.37
N ALA A 344 -5.44 -5.13 -14.72
CA ALA A 344 -6.15 -3.86 -14.81
C ALA A 344 -5.39 -2.70 -14.18
N LEU A 345 -4.50 -2.95 -13.22
CA LEU A 345 -3.64 -1.91 -12.62
C LEU A 345 -2.52 -1.43 -13.57
N PHE A 346 -2.14 -2.23 -14.58
CA PHE A 346 -1.14 -1.85 -15.56
C PHE A 346 -1.68 -0.98 -16.72
N TRP A 347 -3.00 -0.84 -16.86
CA TRP A 347 -3.68 -0.05 -17.91
C TRP A 347 -4.29 1.24 -17.37
#